data_c0b2efc054edaa0aac1fe3d4d80f237d
#
_entry.id   c0b2efc054edaa0aac1fe3d4d80f237d
#
_cell.length_a   1.000
_cell.length_b   1.000
_cell.length_c   1.000
_cell.angle_alpha   90.00
_cell.angle_beta   90.00
_cell.angle_gamma   90.00
#
_symmetry.space_group_name_H-M   'P 1'
#
loop_
_entity.id
_entity.type
_entity.pdbx_description
1 polymer ?
#
loop_
_entity_poly.entity_id
_entity_poly.type
_entity_poly.pdbx_seq_one_letter_code
_entity_poly.pdbx_strand_id
1 'polypeptide(L)'
;MIGMVADIAYRCVTLNPHLNEQALYKTNGIVLIDEIDLHLHPKWQKRIINDFKRTFPRIQFIVTTHSPFIVQSLQSDEVINLDKATDSDFFRKSIEEIAEIDMGVPDVERSQRFKDMMTVAQQYYQLLEEGKKSENDAQVVQIKAELDELSKRYSDDPAYTAFLNMERLVQDRSSFNTIEKPGQPQGLPLRHGL
;
A
#
# COMPACT_ATOMS: atom_id res chain seq x y z
N MET A 1 -8.25 23.68 11.77
CA MET A 1 -8.99 23.83 10.50
C MET A 1 -10.02 24.97 10.51
N ILE A 2 -11.02 25.01 11.40
CA ILE A 2 -12.04 26.09 11.44
C ILE A 2 -11.40 27.47 11.52
N GLY A 3 -10.37 27.66 12.36
CA GLY A 3 -9.65 28.93 12.48
C GLY A 3 -9.00 29.37 11.17
N MET A 4 -8.39 28.45 10.40
CA MET A 4 -7.76 28.77 9.12
C MET A 4 -8.79 29.21 8.06
N VAL A 5 -9.91 28.47 7.94
CA VAL A 5 -11.00 28.85 7.02
C VAL A 5 -11.58 30.21 7.40
N ALA A 6 -11.79 30.47 8.69
CA ALA A 6 -12.29 31.73 9.20
C ALA A 6 -11.32 32.91 8.94
N ASP A 7 -10.00 32.68 9.09
CA ASP A 7 -8.98 33.70 8.80
C ASP A 7 -8.96 34.05 7.29
N ILE A 8 -8.97 33.04 6.42
CA ILE A 8 -9.05 33.27 4.96
C ILE A 8 -10.32 34.04 4.61
N ALA A 9 -11.48 33.62 5.13
CA ALA A 9 -12.75 34.31 4.88
C ALA A 9 -12.73 35.74 5.39
N TYR A 10 -12.22 35.99 6.59
CA TYR A 10 -12.06 37.31 7.16
C TYR A 10 -11.19 38.22 6.27
N ARG A 11 -10.06 37.70 5.77
CA ARG A 11 -9.19 38.44 4.83
C ARG A 11 -9.89 38.74 3.51
N CYS A 12 -10.65 37.78 2.96
CA CYS A 12 -11.44 38.05 1.74
C CYS A 12 -12.38 39.23 1.90
N VAL A 13 -13.10 39.29 3.02
CA VAL A 13 -14.05 40.39 3.29
C VAL A 13 -13.33 41.70 3.59
N THR A 14 -12.28 41.65 4.42
CA THR A 14 -11.57 42.86 4.85
C THR A 14 -10.79 43.55 3.74
N LEU A 15 -10.15 42.74 2.87
CA LEU A 15 -9.35 43.26 1.76
C LEU A 15 -10.21 43.68 0.55
N ASN A 16 -11.44 43.16 0.46
CA ASN A 16 -12.34 43.43 -0.67
C ASN A 16 -13.75 43.87 -0.20
N PRO A 17 -13.87 44.93 0.58
CA PRO A 17 -15.16 45.35 1.15
C PRO A 17 -16.22 45.67 0.09
N HIS A 18 -15.81 46.05 -1.13
CA HIS A 18 -16.69 46.31 -2.25
C HIS A 18 -17.41 45.05 -2.79
N LEU A 19 -16.94 43.87 -2.47
CA LEU A 19 -17.57 42.61 -2.90
C LEU A 19 -18.71 42.15 -1.99
N ASN A 20 -18.87 42.74 -0.80
CA ASN A 20 -19.92 42.41 0.17
C ASN A 20 -20.07 40.87 0.39
N GLU A 21 -21.27 40.35 0.25
CA GLU A 21 -21.57 38.93 0.41
C GLU A 21 -20.87 38.00 -0.60
N GLN A 22 -20.35 38.57 -1.69
CA GLN A 22 -19.65 37.80 -2.73
C GLN A 22 -18.13 37.72 -2.50
N ALA A 23 -17.63 38.27 -1.40
CA ALA A 23 -16.19 38.33 -1.13
C ALA A 23 -15.50 36.96 -1.19
N LEU A 24 -16.10 35.91 -0.63
CA LEU A 24 -15.50 34.54 -0.64
C LEU A 24 -15.38 33.98 -2.05
N TYR A 25 -16.36 34.27 -2.91
CA TYR A 25 -16.43 33.67 -4.26
C TYR A 25 -15.69 34.49 -5.33
N LYS A 26 -15.49 35.80 -5.09
CA LYS A 26 -14.92 36.71 -6.09
C LYS A 26 -13.53 37.24 -5.75
N THR A 27 -13.05 37.06 -4.54
CA THR A 27 -11.69 37.44 -4.17
C THR A 27 -10.68 36.61 -4.94
N ASN A 28 -9.79 37.28 -5.67
CA ASN A 28 -8.61 36.64 -6.26
C ASN A 28 -7.46 36.74 -5.27
N GLY A 29 -6.66 35.67 -5.18
CA GLY A 29 -5.51 35.68 -4.29
C GLY A 29 -4.73 34.35 -4.37
N ILE A 30 -3.61 34.34 -3.69
CA ILE A 30 -2.78 33.12 -3.48
C ILE A 30 -2.67 32.90 -1.98
N VAL A 31 -2.93 31.70 -1.53
CA VAL A 31 -2.81 31.28 -0.14
C VAL A 31 -1.79 30.17 -0.06
N LEU A 32 -0.77 30.38 0.77
CA LEU A 32 0.28 29.39 1.06
C LEU A 32 -0.07 28.73 2.39
N ILE A 33 -0.10 27.40 2.40
CA ILE A 33 -0.36 26.61 3.62
C ILE A 33 0.72 25.55 3.73
N ASP A 34 1.46 25.60 4.82
CA ASP A 34 2.43 24.58 5.14
C ASP A 34 1.79 23.50 5.99
N GLU A 35 2.07 22.21 5.66
CA GLU A 35 1.55 21.04 6.38
C GLU A 35 0.01 21.05 6.56
N ILE A 36 -0.73 21.15 5.46
CA ILE A 36 -2.21 21.24 5.50
C ILE A 36 -2.88 20.04 6.20
N ASP A 37 -2.21 18.90 6.28
CA ASP A 37 -2.64 17.69 6.99
C ASP A 37 -2.49 17.76 8.51
N LEU A 38 -1.71 18.71 9.01
CA LEU A 38 -1.40 18.81 10.44
C LEU A 38 -2.68 18.92 11.28
N HIS A 39 -2.80 18.02 12.29
CA HIS A 39 -3.96 17.89 13.17
C HIS A 39 -5.30 17.58 12.49
N LEU A 40 -5.29 17.10 11.24
CA LEU A 40 -6.49 16.63 10.56
C LEU A 40 -6.66 15.12 10.68
N HIS A 41 -7.85 14.69 11.08
CA HIS A 41 -8.23 13.29 10.99
C HIS A 41 -8.23 12.85 9.51
N PRO A 42 -7.79 11.62 9.13
CA PRO A 42 -7.73 11.14 7.74
C PRO A 42 -9.01 11.34 6.94
N LYS A 43 -10.18 11.22 7.56
CA LYS A 43 -11.47 11.50 6.93
C LYS A 43 -11.61 12.94 6.43
N TRP A 44 -10.98 13.90 7.13
CA TRP A 44 -10.99 15.31 6.73
C TRP A 44 -9.92 15.60 5.67
N GLN A 45 -8.77 14.90 5.74
CA GLN A 45 -7.70 15.04 4.77
C GLN A 45 -8.17 14.71 3.36
N LYS A 46 -9.02 13.68 3.18
CA LYS A 46 -9.59 13.29 1.87
C LYS A 46 -10.49 14.34 1.21
N ARG A 47 -10.97 15.31 1.94
CA ARG A 47 -11.96 16.28 1.42
C ARG A 47 -11.55 17.75 1.51
N ILE A 48 -10.53 18.08 2.31
CA ILE A 48 -10.15 19.46 2.63
C ILE A 48 -9.88 20.29 1.37
N ILE A 49 -9.17 19.72 0.39
CA ILE A 49 -8.84 20.43 -0.85
C ILE A 49 -10.10 20.77 -1.65
N ASN A 50 -11.01 19.82 -1.79
CA ASN A 50 -12.27 20.05 -2.49
C ASN A 50 -13.16 21.06 -1.75
N ASP A 51 -13.18 21.03 -0.42
CA ASP A 51 -13.90 22.00 0.40
C ASP A 51 -13.32 23.41 0.20
N PHE A 52 -11.98 23.58 0.11
CA PHE A 52 -11.34 24.86 -0.19
C PHE A 52 -11.66 25.37 -1.59
N LYS A 53 -11.50 24.54 -2.62
CA LYS A 53 -11.82 24.92 -4.01
C LYS A 53 -13.27 25.37 -4.16
N ARG A 54 -14.19 24.72 -3.45
CA ARG A 54 -15.60 25.06 -3.49
C ARG A 54 -15.93 26.33 -2.73
N THR A 55 -15.26 26.58 -1.60
CA THR A 55 -15.50 27.74 -0.75
C THR A 55 -14.86 29.02 -1.31
N PHE A 56 -13.67 28.88 -1.91
CA PHE A 56 -12.87 30.01 -2.42
C PHE A 56 -12.44 29.72 -3.88
N PRO A 57 -13.37 29.73 -4.83
CA PRO A 57 -13.11 29.25 -6.19
C PRO A 57 -12.13 30.09 -7.02
N ARG A 58 -11.77 31.28 -6.56
CA ARG A 58 -10.83 32.20 -7.22
C ARG A 58 -9.50 32.37 -6.48
N ILE A 59 -9.32 31.63 -5.40
CA ILE A 59 -8.05 31.62 -4.66
C ILE A 59 -7.24 30.42 -5.17
N GLN A 60 -5.99 30.68 -5.52
CA GLN A 60 -5.00 29.65 -5.76
C GLN A 60 -4.41 29.21 -4.42
N PHE A 61 -4.50 27.92 -4.11
CA PHE A 61 -3.87 27.34 -2.94
C PHE A 61 -2.58 26.66 -3.35
N ILE A 62 -1.49 26.97 -2.66
CA ILE A 62 -0.22 26.24 -2.75
C ILE A 62 0.01 25.65 -1.37
N VAL A 63 0.00 24.33 -1.29
CA VAL A 63 0.02 23.62 -0.01
C VAL A 63 1.13 22.60 0.03
N THR A 64 1.75 22.39 1.18
CA THR A 64 2.62 21.26 1.43
C THR A 64 1.87 20.21 2.24
N THR A 65 2.19 18.94 2.03
CA THR A 65 1.59 17.82 2.76
C THR A 65 2.51 16.61 2.75
N HIS A 66 2.45 15.83 3.82
CA HIS A 66 3.02 14.49 3.95
C HIS A 66 1.93 13.40 3.99
N SER A 67 0.67 13.75 3.65
CA SER A 67 -0.45 12.82 3.72
C SER A 67 -0.75 12.17 2.36
N PRO A 68 -0.64 10.84 2.25
CA PRO A 68 -1.07 10.14 1.05
C PRO A 68 -2.59 10.27 0.79
N PHE A 69 -3.40 10.53 1.83
CA PHE A 69 -4.84 10.78 1.70
C PHE A 69 -5.17 12.08 0.97
N ILE A 70 -4.33 13.12 1.15
CA ILE A 70 -4.48 14.38 0.43
C ILE A 70 -4.01 14.19 -1.01
N VAL A 71 -2.83 13.61 -1.21
CA VAL A 71 -2.27 13.35 -2.56
C VAL A 71 -3.24 12.53 -3.39
N GLN A 72 -3.86 11.46 -2.84
CA GLN A 72 -4.86 10.64 -3.53
C GLN A 72 -6.09 11.44 -3.97
N SER A 73 -6.43 12.54 -3.29
CA SER A 73 -7.60 13.37 -3.62
C SER A 73 -7.35 14.41 -4.72
N LEU A 74 -6.11 14.50 -5.22
CA LEU A 74 -5.67 15.48 -6.22
C LEU A 74 -5.58 14.85 -7.61
N GLN A 75 -5.69 15.71 -8.64
CA GLN A 75 -5.37 15.31 -10.01
C GLN A 75 -3.85 15.41 -10.24
N SER A 76 -3.35 14.73 -11.27
CA SER A 76 -1.90 14.65 -11.51
C SER A 76 -1.27 16.01 -11.81
N ASP A 77 -1.99 16.92 -12.43
CA ASP A 77 -1.57 18.29 -12.71
C ASP A 77 -1.61 19.23 -11.49
N GLU A 78 -2.19 18.77 -10.40
CA GLU A 78 -2.27 19.52 -9.13
C GLU A 78 -1.16 19.14 -8.14
N VAL A 79 -0.36 18.12 -8.45
CA VAL A 79 0.70 17.63 -7.56
C VAL A 79 2.07 17.95 -8.14
N ILE A 80 2.92 18.54 -7.32
CA ILE A 80 4.34 18.74 -7.63
C ILE A 80 5.15 17.93 -6.62
N ASN A 81 5.80 16.87 -7.08
CA ASN A 81 6.76 16.14 -6.27
C ASN A 81 8.13 16.79 -6.45
N LEU A 82 8.72 17.26 -5.36
CA LEU A 82 10.02 17.96 -5.40
C LEU A 82 11.20 17.02 -5.58
N ASP A 83 11.03 15.74 -5.25
CA ASP A 83 12.10 14.74 -5.32
C ASP A 83 12.14 13.98 -6.66
N LYS A 84 11.02 13.93 -7.37
CA LYS A 84 10.88 13.16 -8.62
C LYS A 84 10.07 13.93 -9.65
N ALA A 85 10.39 13.75 -10.94
CA ALA A 85 9.52 14.20 -12.02
C ALA A 85 8.18 13.46 -11.92
N THR A 86 7.10 14.20 -11.69
CA THR A 86 5.77 13.62 -11.44
C THR A 86 5.08 13.34 -12.76
N ASP A 87 4.94 12.07 -13.10
CA ASP A 87 4.10 11.61 -14.23
C ASP A 87 3.14 10.51 -13.74
N SER A 88 2.59 10.68 -12.54
CA SER A 88 1.80 9.66 -11.85
C SER A 88 0.35 10.07 -11.72
N ASP A 89 -0.57 9.21 -12.16
CA ASP A 89 -2.01 9.36 -11.93
C ASP A 89 -2.36 8.91 -10.48
N PHE A 90 -2.20 9.82 -9.51
CA PHE A 90 -2.40 9.55 -8.09
C PHE A 90 -3.82 9.11 -7.75
N PHE A 91 -4.80 9.57 -8.52
CA PHE A 91 -6.22 9.24 -8.29
C PHE A 91 -6.51 7.74 -8.46
N ARG A 92 -5.71 7.04 -9.28
CA ARG A 92 -5.87 5.60 -9.52
C ARG A 92 -5.04 4.74 -8.59
N LYS A 93 -4.11 5.32 -7.85
CA LYS A 93 -3.24 4.59 -6.93
C LYS A 93 -3.91 4.35 -5.60
N SER A 94 -3.57 3.25 -4.96
CA SER A 94 -3.90 3.01 -3.56
C SER A 94 -3.10 3.94 -2.65
N ILE A 95 -3.53 4.09 -1.40
CA ILE A 95 -2.80 4.91 -0.41
C ILE A 95 -1.42 4.33 -0.15
N GLU A 96 -1.33 3.01 -0.12
CA GLU A 96 -0.11 2.25 0.07
C GLU A 96 0.88 2.51 -1.08
N GLU A 97 0.41 2.43 -2.32
CA GLU A 97 1.23 2.72 -3.51
C GLU A 97 1.74 4.17 -3.52
N ILE A 98 0.90 5.14 -3.16
CA ILE A 98 1.31 6.55 -3.06
C ILE A 98 2.39 6.70 -1.99
N ALA A 99 2.19 6.11 -0.80
CA ALA A 99 3.13 6.22 0.29
C ALA A 99 4.47 5.54 -0.04
N GLU A 100 4.45 4.35 -0.66
CA GLU A 100 5.66 3.58 -0.95
C GLU A 100 6.41 4.13 -2.17
N ILE A 101 5.71 4.31 -3.31
CA ILE A 101 6.36 4.66 -4.58
C ILE A 101 6.64 6.15 -4.67
N ASP A 102 5.67 6.98 -4.33
CA ASP A 102 5.75 8.43 -4.56
C ASP A 102 6.33 9.18 -3.36
N MET A 103 6.05 8.73 -2.13
CA MET A 103 6.56 9.35 -0.89
C MET A 103 7.80 8.64 -0.32
N GLY A 104 8.20 7.48 -0.88
CA GLY A 104 9.41 6.76 -0.50
C GLY A 104 9.35 6.15 0.90
N VAL A 105 8.16 5.87 1.42
CA VAL A 105 7.98 5.20 2.72
C VAL A 105 8.06 3.68 2.49
N PRO A 106 9.12 2.99 2.94
CA PRO A 106 9.26 1.57 2.68
C PRO A 106 8.21 0.76 3.44
N ASP A 107 7.73 -0.31 2.81
CA ASP A 107 6.92 -1.36 3.47
C ASP A 107 5.63 -0.87 4.15
N VAL A 108 4.89 0.01 3.52
CA VAL A 108 3.66 0.63 4.07
C VAL A 108 2.56 -0.39 4.35
N GLU A 109 2.50 -1.45 3.55
CA GLU A 109 1.41 -2.42 3.63
C GLU A 109 1.47 -3.34 4.85
N ARG A 110 2.65 -3.50 5.48
CA ARG A 110 2.86 -4.57 6.45
C ARG A 110 3.57 -4.12 7.72
N SER A 111 2.97 -4.41 8.85
CA SER A 111 3.62 -4.18 10.14
C SER A 111 4.89 -5.04 10.27
N GLN A 112 5.88 -4.59 11.06
CA GLN A 112 7.09 -5.37 11.35
C GLN A 112 6.75 -6.79 11.83
N ARG A 113 5.73 -6.94 12.64
CA ARG A 113 5.24 -8.23 13.12
C ARG A 113 4.75 -9.17 12.00
N PHE A 114 4.10 -8.61 10.98
CA PHE A 114 3.67 -9.39 9.83
C PHE A 114 4.89 -9.89 9.04
N LYS A 115 5.93 -9.07 8.89
CA LYS A 115 7.18 -9.45 8.23
C LYS A 115 7.90 -10.56 9.01
N ASP A 116 7.96 -10.43 10.34
CA ASP A 116 8.57 -11.44 11.21
C ASP A 116 7.82 -12.78 11.06
N MET A 117 6.49 -12.75 11.09
CA MET A 117 5.65 -13.92 10.85
C MET A 117 5.91 -14.56 9.48
N MET A 118 5.98 -13.75 8.42
CA MET A 118 6.27 -14.24 7.06
C MET A 118 7.66 -14.88 6.95
N THR A 119 8.65 -14.30 7.61
CA THR A 119 10.02 -14.85 7.65
C THR A 119 10.03 -16.20 8.34
N VAL A 120 9.35 -16.35 9.47
CA VAL A 120 9.22 -17.62 10.20
C VAL A 120 8.44 -18.65 9.37
N ALA A 121 7.38 -18.22 8.67
CA ALA A 121 6.62 -19.08 7.78
C ALA A 121 7.48 -19.62 6.62
N GLN A 122 8.28 -18.76 5.98
CA GLN A 122 9.19 -19.18 4.92
C GLN A 122 10.24 -20.20 5.43
N GLN A 123 10.81 -19.96 6.60
CA GLN A 123 11.76 -20.92 7.23
C GLN A 123 11.10 -22.26 7.52
N TYR A 124 9.87 -22.26 8.04
CA TYR A 124 9.10 -23.48 8.30
C TYR A 124 8.90 -24.29 7.02
N TYR A 125 8.45 -23.64 5.94
CA TYR A 125 8.21 -24.32 4.67
C TYR A 125 9.50 -24.81 3.99
N GLN A 126 10.58 -24.04 4.04
CA GLN A 126 11.89 -24.48 3.51
C GLN A 126 12.40 -25.76 4.19
N LEU A 127 12.24 -25.88 5.51
CA LEU A 127 12.64 -27.07 6.25
C LEU A 127 11.82 -28.30 5.86
N LEU A 128 10.56 -28.13 5.50
CA LEU A 128 9.70 -29.21 5.00
C LEU A 128 10.05 -29.60 3.55
N GLU A 129 10.33 -28.63 2.66
CA GLU A 129 10.66 -28.89 1.25
C GLU A 129 12.00 -29.62 1.07
N GLU A 130 13.00 -29.32 1.86
CA GLU A 130 14.30 -29.96 1.78
C GLU A 130 14.25 -31.48 2.06
N GLY A 131 13.11 -32.04 2.44
CA GLY A 131 12.85 -33.45 2.62
C GLY A 131 13.74 -34.15 3.66
N LYS A 132 14.57 -33.36 4.35
CA LYS A 132 15.58 -33.84 5.31
C LYS A 132 15.05 -33.97 6.74
N LYS A 133 13.88 -33.32 7.01
CA LYS A 133 13.31 -33.27 8.35
C LYS A 133 11.83 -33.62 8.34
N SER A 134 11.47 -34.53 9.25
CA SER A 134 10.08 -34.90 9.51
C SER A 134 9.38 -33.79 10.32
N GLU A 135 8.05 -33.70 10.24
CA GLU A 135 7.24 -32.81 11.10
C GLU A 135 7.49 -33.02 12.61
N ASN A 136 8.07 -34.17 12.99
CA ASN A 136 8.43 -34.49 14.37
C ASN A 136 9.86 -34.08 14.76
N ASP A 137 10.62 -33.46 13.85
CA ASP A 137 11.95 -32.94 14.17
C ASP A 137 11.82 -31.76 15.15
N ALA A 138 12.67 -31.75 16.18
CA ALA A 138 12.62 -30.75 17.23
C ALA A 138 12.71 -29.28 16.70
N GLN A 139 13.46 -29.07 15.62
CA GLN A 139 13.57 -27.74 14.99
C GLN A 139 12.28 -27.35 14.25
N VAL A 140 11.65 -28.29 13.55
CA VAL A 140 10.38 -28.07 12.85
C VAL A 140 9.27 -27.77 13.84
N VAL A 141 9.20 -28.53 14.94
CA VAL A 141 8.23 -28.31 16.03
C VAL A 141 8.40 -26.92 16.67
N GLN A 142 9.65 -26.50 16.90
CA GLN A 142 9.94 -25.20 17.50
C GLN A 142 9.51 -24.04 16.60
N ILE A 143 9.88 -24.08 15.30
CA ILE A 143 9.52 -23.03 14.33
C ILE A 143 8.00 -22.99 14.09
N LYS A 144 7.34 -24.16 14.09
CA LYS A 144 5.88 -24.24 14.01
C LYS A 144 5.20 -23.56 15.20
N ALA A 145 5.69 -23.80 16.40
CA ALA A 145 5.16 -23.17 17.62
C ALA A 145 5.33 -21.65 17.60
N GLU A 146 6.47 -21.15 17.09
CA GLU A 146 6.71 -19.72 16.91
C GLU A 146 5.78 -19.10 15.86
N LEU A 147 5.58 -19.78 14.73
CA LEU A 147 4.64 -19.37 13.69
C LEU A 147 3.20 -19.32 14.22
N ASP A 148 2.78 -20.34 14.96
CA ASP A 148 1.45 -20.41 15.57
C ASP A 148 1.22 -19.26 16.56
N GLU A 149 2.22 -18.88 17.34
CA GLU A 149 2.12 -17.77 18.28
C GLU A 149 2.02 -16.40 17.54
N LEU A 150 2.83 -16.19 16.51
CA LEU A 150 2.80 -14.98 15.69
C LEU A 150 1.49 -14.86 14.91
N SER A 151 0.95 -15.97 14.44
CA SER A 151 -0.26 -16.04 13.60
C SER A 151 -1.57 -15.90 14.36
N LYS A 152 -1.62 -16.14 15.67
CA LYS A 152 -2.85 -16.06 16.50
C LYS A 152 -3.66 -14.77 16.29
N ARG A 153 -3.00 -13.65 16.03
CA ARG A 153 -3.64 -12.34 15.83
C ARG A 153 -4.13 -12.08 14.42
N TYR A 154 -3.73 -12.92 13.47
CA TYR A 154 -4.07 -12.82 12.05
C TYR A 154 -5.02 -13.94 11.60
N SER A 155 -5.50 -14.79 12.53
CA SER A 155 -6.39 -15.92 12.23
C SER A 155 -7.68 -15.49 11.52
N ASP A 156 -8.16 -14.28 11.80
CA ASP A 156 -9.39 -13.72 11.22
C ASP A 156 -9.12 -12.85 9.98
N ASP A 157 -7.87 -12.72 9.53
CA ASP A 157 -7.52 -11.96 8.33
C ASP A 157 -7.68 -12.85 7.08
N PRO A 158 -8.60 -12.51 6.15
CA PRO A 158 -8.80 -13.26 4.91
C PRO A 158 -7.57 -13.30 4.01
N ALA A 159 -6.73 -12.24 4.00
CA ALA A 159 -5.50 -12.19 3.22
C ALA A 159 -4.46 -13.16 3.76
N TYR A 160 -4.34 -13.28 5.08
CA TYR A 160 -3.48 -14.26 5.73
C TYR A 160 -3.90 -15.69 5.41
N THR A 161 -5.20 -15.98 5.52
CA THR A 161 -5.76 -17.30 5.21
C THR A 161 -5.55 -17.66 3.74
N ALA A 162 -5.72 -16.71 2.82
CA ALA A 162 -5.46 -16.89 1.39
C ALA A 162 -3.98 -17.17 1.11
N PHE A 163 -3.07 -16.46 1.78
CA PHE A 163 -1.64 -16.66 1.65
C PHE A 163 -1.22 -18.09 2.10
N LEU A 164 -1.65 -18.51 3.27
CA LEU A 164 -1.37 -19.87 3.77
C LEU A 164 -1.90 -20.97 2.83
N ASN A 165 -3.07 -20.74 2.23
CA ASN A 165 -3.65 -21.66 1.26
C ASN A 165 -2.87 -21.69 -0.06
N MET A 166 -2.36 -20.54 -0.54
CA MET A 166 -1.49 -20.48 -1.72
C MET A 166 -0.19 -21.22 -1.51
N GLU A 167 0.48 -21.02 -0.39
CA GLU A 167 1.72 -21.73 -0.05
C GLU A 167 1.52 -23.25 0.01
N ARG A 168 0.42 -23.75 0.60
CA ARG A 168 0.05 -25.15 0.57
C ARG A 168 -0.14 -25.70 -0.84
N LEU A 169 -0.83 -24.95 -1.71
CA LEU A 169 -1.06 -25.36 -3.11
C LEU A 169 0.23 -25.40 -3.95
N VAL A 170 1.18 -24.52 -3.66
CA VAL A 170 2.50 -24.53 -4.32
C VAL A 170 3.29 -25.78 -3.92
N GLN A 171 3.25 -26.16 -2.64
CA GLN A 171 3.88 -27.37 -2.14
C GLN A 171 3.28 -28.65 -2.72
N ASP A 172 1.96 -28.77 -2.78
CA ASP A 172 1.28 -29.92 -3.39
C ASP A 172 1.67 -30.08 -4.87
N ARG A 173 1.87 -28.99 -5.61
CA ARG A 173 2.34 -29.05 -7.02
C ARG A 173 3.80 -29.47 -7.17
N SER A 174 4.70 -29.06 -6.28
CA SER A 174 6.11 -29.49 -6.34
C SER A 174 6.25 -30.98 -6.02
N SER A 175 5.43 -31.52 -5.13
CA SER A 175 5.37 -32.96 -4.81
C SER A 175 4.86 -33.79 -5.98
N PHE A 176 3.95 -33.31 -6.82
CA PHE A 176 3.46 -34.01 -8.01
C PHE A 176 4.47 -34.06 -9.16
N ASN A 177 5.30 -33.05 -9.35
CA ASN A 177 6.30 -32.99 -10.41
C ASN A 177 7.53 -33.89 -10.17
N THR A 178 7.68 -34.47 -8.99
CA THR A 178 8.79 -35.35 -8.65
C THR A 178 8.49 -36.85 -9.01
N ILE A 179 7.23 -37.17 -9.39
CA ILE A 179 6.79 -38.57 -9.60
C ILE A 179 6.72 -38.98 -11.09
N GLU A 180 6.76 -38.08 -12.05
CA GLU A 180 6.73 -38.42 -13.48
C GLU A 180 8.02 -38.04 -14.22
N LYS A 181 9.07 -38.86 -14.09
CA LYS A 181 9.99 -39.05 -15.20
C LYS A 181 9.54 -40.33 -15.95
N PRO A 182 9.01 -40.20 -17.18
CA PRO A 182 8.72 -41.38 -18.00
C PRO A 182 10.03 -42.09 -18.31
N GLY A 183 10.05 -43.36 -18.04
CA GLY A 183 11.18 -44.25 -18.35
C GLY A 183 11.52 -44.15 -19.83
N GLN A 184 12.81 -44.06 -20.12
CA GLN A 184 13.33 -44.18 -21.48
C GLN A 184 12.91 -45.56 -22.06
N PRO A 185 12.43 -45.62 -23.29
CA PRO A 185 12.18 -46.90 -23.93
C PRO A 185 13.52 -47.61 -24.21
N GLN A 186 13.67 -48.79 -23.64
CA GLN A 186 14.78 -49.68 -23.94
C GLN A 186 14.69 -50.14 -25.40
N GLY A 187 15.80 -49.94 -26.14
CA GLY A 187 15.93 -50.30 -27.54
C GLY A 187 15.66 -51.78 -27.80
N LEU A 188 14.81 -52.04 -28.78
CA LEU A 188 14.59 -53.34 -29.37
C LEU A 188 15.86 -53.82 -30.13
N PRO A 189 16.28 -55.05 -30.00
CA PRO A 189 17.42 -55.59 -30.74
C PRO A 189 17.07 -55.76 -32.23
N LEU A 190 17.95 -55.26 -33.09
CA LEU A 190 17.91 -55.48 -34.55
C LEU A 190 18.09 -56.98 -34.82
N ARG A 191 17.07 -57.61 -35.41
CA ARG A 191 17.19 -58.92 -36.05
C ARG A 191 17.84 -58.72 -37.44
N HIS A 192 19.08 -59.26 -37.58
CA HIS A 192 19.65 -59.62 -38.87
C HIS A 192 19.01 -60.93 -39.34
N GLY A 193 18.66 -60.95 -40.61
CA GLY A 193 18.29 -62.22 -41.23
C GLY A 193 17.66 -62.07 -42.59
N LEU A 194 18.51 -62.28 -43.66
CA LEU A 194 18.28 -62.76 -45.02
C LEU A 194 17.51 -61.84 -45.96
#